data_aa4656e5023ac866a9b0e75b9c5e63e9
#
_entry.id   aa4656e5023ac866a9b0e75b9c5e63e9
#
_cell.length_a   1.000
_cell.length_b   1.000
_cell.length_c   1.000
_cell.angle_alpha   90.00
_cell.angle_beta   90.00
_cell.angle_gamma   90.00
#
_symmetry.space_group_name_H-M   'P 1'
#
loop_
_entity.id
_entity.type
_entity.pdbx_description
1 polymer ?
#
loop_
_entity_poly.entity_id
_entity_poly.type
_entity_poly.pdbx_seq_one_letter_code
_entity_poly.pdbx_strand_id
1 'polypeptide(L)'
;MAVCSPSELKDALDILNAPDCVLISGGTDYFPALKRGGSERTLLNLMKVREMRGISLGRSGVRFGAALTWSEMIRADLPPAFDALKSAGKEVGSIQIQNAATLAGNLCNASPAADGVPALLALDAQVELQSAARGARQIPLTEFLKGVRKTDRRPDEILTSIFVPQPPEGMRSIFSKLGSRTYLVISICMTALNVVLDKEGRVRDLRVAVGACSPVAQRLSLLEAEAIGQNLREIKVRDDHISPLKPIDDVRASAEYRLEAAKEQIQRALHELSR
;
A
#
# COMPACT_ATOMS: atom_id res chain seq x y z
N MET A 1 -2.94 31.09 1.36
CA MET A 1 -3.22 29.66 1.59
C MET A 1 -3.81 29.51 2.98
N ALA A 2 -5.06 29.09 3.09
CA ALA A 2 -5.72 28.78 4.37
C ALA A 2 -5.54 27.31 4.69
N VAL A 3 -5.41 26.96 5.99
CA VAL A 3 -5.32 25.56 6.45
C VAL A 3 -6.46 25.31 7.43
N CYS A 4 -7.34 24.39 7.08
CA CYS A 4 -8.42 23.90 7.94
C CYS A 4 -8.03 22.55 8.51
N SER A 5 -8.20 22.35 9.81
CA SER A 5 -7.86 21.10 10.51
C SER A 5 -9.01 20.66 11.43
N PRO A 6 -10.12 20.17 10.86
CA PRO A 6 -11.28 19.71 11.63
C PRO A 6 -10.92 18.51 12.50
N SER A 7 -11.68 18.34 13.58
CA SER A 7 -11.55 17.20 14.49
C SER A 7 -12.58 16.10 14.23
N GLU A 8 -13.60 16.39 13.45
CA GLU A 8 -14.72 15.50 13.11
C GLU A 8 -14.79 15.25 11.61
N LEU A 9 -15.17 14.04 11.22
CA LEU A 9 -15.27 13.68 9.80
C LEU A 9 -16.37 14.48 9.08
N LYS A 10 -17.48 14.73 9.76
CA LYS A 10 -18.56 15.54 9.21
C LYS A 10 -18.07 16.92 8.79
N ASP A 11 -17.35 17.61 9.66
CA ASP A 11 -16.83 18.95 9.37
C ASP A 11 -15.82 18.90 8.20
N ALA A 12 -15.00 17.83 8.15
CA ALA A 12 -14.06 17.64 7.04
C ALA A 12 -14.79 17.47 5.69
N LEU A 13 -15.89 16.71 5.66
CA LEU A 13 -16.70 16.50 4.47
C LEU A 13 -17.41 17.80 4.04
N ASP A 14 -17.88 18.60 4.99
CA ASP A 14 -18.51 19.90 4.69
C ASP A 14 -17.49 20.88 4.09
N ILE A 15 -16.28 20.95 4.65
CA ILE A 15 -15.19 21.80 4.13
C ILE A 15 -14.73 21.35 2.73
N LEU A 16 -14.72 20.04 2.47
CA LEU A 16 -14.29 19.51 1.16
C LEU A 16 -15.16 20.01 0.00
N ASN A 17 -16.41 20.36 0.25
CA ASN A 17 -17.31 20.92 -0.76
C ASN A 17 -16.95 22.36 -1.16
N ALA A 18 -16.02 23.02 -0.43
CA ALA A 18 -15.56 24.35 -0.81
C ALA A 18 -14.73 24.30 -2.11
N PRO A 19 -14.84 25.36 -2.95
CA PRO A 19 -14.03 25.44 -4.16
C PRO A 19 -12.53 25.44 -3.81
N ASP A 20 -11.72 24.84 -4.69
CA ASP A 20 -10.26 24.78 -4.58
C ASP A 20 -9.73 24.16 -3.28
N CYS A 21 -10.50 23.27 -2.65
CA CYS A 21 -10.10 22.52 -1.47
C CYS A 21 -9.17 21.37 -1.86
N VAL A 22 -8.03 21.26 -1.18
CA VAL A 22 -7.04 20.19 -1.36
C VAL A 22 -6.90 19.39 -0.08
N LEU A 23 -7.14 18.09 -0.18
CA LEU A 23 -6.92 17.16 0.93
C LEU A 23 -5.42 16.95 1.19
N ILE A 24 -5.02 17.11 2.43
CA ILE A 24 -3.69 16.74 2.89
C ILE A 24 -3.78 15.90 4.17
N SER A 25 -2.81 14.99 4.34
CA SER A 25 -2.51 14.35 5.62
C SER A 25 -1.12 14.81 6.06
N GLY A 26 -0.10 13.94 6.03
CA GLY A 26 1.26 14.31 6.41
C GLY A 26 1.97 15.33 5.50
N GLY A 27 1.43 15.63 4.33
CA GLY A 27 1.93 16.65 3.41
C GLY A 27 3.29 16.31 2.74
N THR A 28 3.83 15.13 2.96
CA THR A 28 5.19 14.72 2.56
C THR A 28 5.40 14.63 1.05
N ASP A 29 4.36 14.51 0.27
CA ASP A 29 4.38 14.62 -1.20
C ASP A 29 3.86 15.98 -1.67
N TYR A 30 2.90 16.55 -0.97
CA TYR A 30 2.26 17.81 -1.37
C TYR A 30 3.23 19.00 -1.30
N PHE A 31 3.86 19.23 -0.16
CA PHE A 31 4.74 20.41 0.03
C PHE A 31 5.99 20.37 -0.86
N PRO A 32 6.69 19.24 -1.05
CA PRO A 32 7.81 19.19 -1.99
C PRO A 32 7.43 19.44 -3.45
N ALA A 33 6.17 19.14 -3.84
CA ALA A 33 5.69 19.36 -5.20
C ALA A 33 5.19 20.78 -5.47
N LEU A 34 5.09 21.64 -4.44
CA LEU A 34 4.67 23.03 -4.60
C LEU A 34 5.74 23.83 -5.36
N LYS A 35 5.32 24.50 -6.45
CA LYS A 35 6.16 25.46 -7.14
C LYS A 35 6.30 26.75 -6.30
N ARG A 36 7.39 27.48 -6.47
CA ARG A 36 7.56 28.82 -5.89
C ARG A 36 6.42 29.74 -6.35
N GLY A 37 5.75 30.39 -5.41
CA GLY A 37 4.62 31.30 -5.70
C GLY A 37 3.34 30.96 -4.91
N GLY A 38 3.34 29.80 -4.22
CA GLY A 38 2.21 29.42 -3.37
C GLY A 38 0.96 28.99 -4.18
N SER A 39 -0.09 28.67 -3.46
CA SER A 39 -1.42 28.39 -4.02
C SER A 39 -2.43 29.13 -3.15
N GLU A 40 -3.41 29.78 -3.74
CA GLU A 40 -4.54 30.38 -3.01
C GLU A 40 -5.53 29.32 -2.49
N ARG A 41 -5.23 28.04 -2.68
CA ARG A 41 -6.08 26.91 -2.30
C ARG A 41 -6.24 26.79 -0.78
N THR A 42 -7.39 26.29 -0.38
CA THR A 42 -7.65 25.86 1.00
C THR A 42 -7.09 24.44 1.19
N LEU A 43 -6.23 24.26 2.18
CA LEU A 43 -5.73 22.94 2.56
C LEU A 43 -6.61 22.37 3.67
N LEU A 44 -7.23 21.21 3.41
CA LEU A 44 -7.98 20.44 4.40
C LEU A 44 -7.05 19.36 4.98
N ASN A 45 -6.57 19.59 6.18
CA ASN A 45 -5.69 18.68 6.88
C ASN A 45 -6.49 17.67 7.70
N LEU A 46 -6.37 16.40 7.34
CA LEU A 46 -7.14 15.30 7.90
C LEU A 46 -6.52 14.67 9.17
N MET A 47 -5.32 15.10 9.56
CA MET A 47 -4.57 14.46 10.66
C MET A 47 -5.24 14.56 12.05
N LYS A 48 -6.17 15.52 12.23
CA LYS A 48 -6.88 15.71 13.49
C LYS A 48 -8.25 15.03 13.54
N VAL A 49 -8.74 14.51 12.41
CA VAL A 49 -10.05 13.83 12.36
C VAL A 49 -10.02 12.55 13.18
N ARG A 50 -10.82 12.52 14.24
CA ARG A 50 -10.79 11.44 15.27
C ARG A 50 -11.15 10.08 14.69
N GLU A 51 -12.18 10.02 13.84
CA GLU A 51 -12.70 8.79 13.21
C GLU A 51 -11.72 8.16 12.21
N MET A 52 -10.71 8.93 11.78
CA MET A 52 -9.67 8.49 10.85
C MET A 52 -8.38 8.04 11.55
N ARG A 53 -8.36 7.95 12.87
CA ARG A 53 -7.16 7.61 13.64
C ARG A 53 -7.17 6.16 14.10
N GLY A 54 -5.95 5.66 14.42
CA GLY A 54 -5.76 4.41 15.13
C GLY A 54 -6.00 3.16 14.28
N ILE A 55 -5.91 2.04 14.96
CA ILE A 55 -6.10 0.68 14.44
C ILE A 55 -7.21 0.02 15.25
N SER A 56 -8.16 -0.61 14.58
CA SER A 56 -9.23 -1.37 15.21
C SER A 56 -9.17 -2.82 14.77
N LEU A 57 -9.05 -3.73 15.73
CA LEU A 57 -9.07 -5.17 15.51
C LEU A 57 -10.49 -5.68 15.74
N GLY A 58 -11.05 -6.37 14.75
CA GLY A 58 -12.38 -6.97 14.81
C GLY A 58 -12.37 -8.42 14.31
N ARG A 59 -13.47 -9.13 14.53
CA ARG A 59 -13.62 -10.52 14.03
C ARG A 59 -13.59 -10.62 12.50
N SER A 60 -14.03 -9.59 11.80
CA SER A 60 -14.06 -9.53 10.35
C SER A 60 -12.73 -9.10 9.72
N GLY A 61 -11.82 -8.53 10.50
CA GLY A 61 -10.54 -8.02 10.00
C GLY A 61 -10.02 -6.84 10.81
N VAL A 62 -9.06 -6.14 10.21
CA VAL A 62 -8.35 -5.01 10.79
C VAL A 62 -8.67 -3.74 10.01
N ARG A 63 -9.08 -2.69 10.72
CA ARG A 63 -9.30 -1.35 10.16
C ARG A 63 -8.16 -0.42 10.56
N PHE A 64 -7.52 0.18 9.58
CA PHE A 64 -6.53 1.23 9.76
C PHE A 64 -7.16 2.56 9.40
N GLY A 65 -7.23 3.50 10.34
CA GLY A 65 -7.71 4.85 10.06
C GLY A 65 -6.80 5.56 9.06
N ALA A 66 -7.35 6.39 8.19
CA ALA A 66 -6.59 7.04 7.12
C ALA A 66 -5.56 8.07 7.59
N ALA A 67 -5.69 8.59 8.81
CA ALA A 67 -4.70 9.46 9.46
C ALA A 67 -3.62 8.69 10.22
N LEU A 68 -3.63 7.33 10.19
CA LEU A 68 -2.58 6.50 10.79
C LEU A 68 -1.25 6.71 10.08
N THR A 69 -0.22 7.09 10.82
CA THR A 69 1.13 7.28 10.29
C THR A 69 1.87 5.95 10.10
N TRP A 70 2.90 5.94 9.25
CA TRP A 70 3.77 4.78 9.10
C TRP A 70 4.46 4.40 10.41
N SER A 71 4.90 5.37 11.19
CA SER A 71 5.52 5.12 12.49
C SER A 71 4.57 4.45 13.49
N GLU A 72 3.29 4.81 13.50
CA GLU A 72 2.27 4.14 14.31
C GLU A 72 2.03 2.72 13.81
N MET A 73 1.92 2.52 12.47
CA MET A 73 1.75 1.21 11.85
C MET A 73 2.92 0.26 12.17
N ILE A 74 4.17 0.72 12.04
CA ILE A 74 5.38 -0.08 12.30
C ILE A 74 5.42 -0.58 13.75
N ARG A 75 4.99 0.26 14.71
CA ARG A 75 4.98 -0.06 16.15
C ARG A 75 3.77 -0.84 16.62
N ALA A 76 2.74 -0.99 15.79
CA ALA A 76 1.53 -1.68 16.17
C ALA A 76 1.79 -3.17 16.44
N ASP A 77 1.12 -3.70 17.46
CA ASP A 77 1.10 -5.14 17.73
C ASP A 77 0.07 -5.81 16.81
N LEU A 78 0.55 -6.49 15.76
CA LEU A 78 -0.26 -7.12 14.73
C LEU A 78 0.29 -8.51 14.41
N PRO A 79 -0.58 -9.44 13.98
CA PRO A 79 -0.18 -10.80 13.57
C PRO A 79 0.89 -10.81 12.48
N PRO A 80 1.66 -11.92 12.33
CA PRO A 80 2.72 -12.07 11.32
C PRO A 80 2.27 -11.87 9.86
N ALA A 81 0.98 -11.98 9.58
CA ALA A 81 0.40 -11.62 8.30
C ALA A 81 0.66 -10.16 7.88
N PHE A 82 0.96 -9.27 8.84
CA PHE A 82 1.24 -7.85 8.62
C PHE A 82 2.73 -7.49 8.64
N ASP A 83 3.64 -8.46 8.81
CA ASP A 83 5.08 -8.19 8.89
C ASP A 83 5.62 -7.58 7.59
N ALA A 84 5.09 -8.02 6.44
CA ALA A 84 5.39 -7.41 5.15
C ALA A 84 5.01 -5.92 5.11
N LEU A 85 3.84 -5.54 5.64
CA LEU A 85 3.39 -4.15 5.69
C LEU A 85 4.24 -3.31 6.65
N LYS A 86 4.64 -3.87 7.79
CA LYS A 86 5.57 -3.21 8.73
C LYS A 86 6.95 -3.01 8.10
N SER A 87 7.45 -4.02 7.38
CA SER A 87 8.73 -3.96 6.68
C SER A 87 8.69 -2.93 5.55
N ALA A 88 7.62 -2.91 4.74
CA ALA A 88 7.39 -1.88 3.74
C ALA A 88 7.38 -0.47 4.36
N GLY A 89 6.74 -0.31 5.50
CA GLY A 89 6.68 0.98 6.22
C GLY A 89 8.06 1.50 6.64
N LYS A 90 8.97 0.62 7.06
CA LYS A 90 10.37 0.98 7.41
C LYS A 90 11.16 1.49 6.21
N GLU A 91 10.77 1.13 5.00
CA GLU A 91 11.40 1.55 3.75
C GLU A 91 10.81 2.87 3.18
N VAL A 92 9.72 3.39 3.78
CA VAL A 92 9.12 4.65 3.36
C VAL A 92 9.94 5.83 3.85
N GLY A 93 10.76 6.39 2.98
CA GLY A 93 11.53 7.60 3.25
C GLY A 93 12.41 7.51 4.51
N SER A 94 12.53 8.62 5.23
CA SER A 94 13.22 8.71 6.53
C SER A 94 12.25 8.56 7.69
N ILE A 95 12.79 8.45 8.91
CA ILE A 95 11.96 8.41 10.14
C ILE A 95 11.07 9.66 10.26
N GLN A 96 11.55 10.83 9.82
CA GLN A 96 10.76 12.06 9.80
C GLN A 96 9.57 11.96 8.84
N ILE A 97 9.78 11.33 7.67
CA ILE A 97 8.71 11.03 6.72
C ILE A 97 7.73 10.03 7.33
N GLN A 98 8.22 8.94 7.94
CA GLN A 98 7.37 7.91 8.57
C GLN A 98 6.51 8.48 9.72
N ASN A 99 7.02 9.46 10.45
CA ASN A 99 6.29 10.14 11.52
C ASN A 99 5.13 11.03 11.02
N ALA A 100 5.19 11.48 9.78
CA ALA A 100 4.19 12.39 9.21
C ALA A 100 3.32 11.74 8.13
N ALA A 101 3.91 10.96 7.23
CA ALA A 101 3.22 10.30 6.12
C ALA A 101 2.29 9.19 6.63
N THR A 102 1.14 9.05 5.96
CA THR A 102 0.11 8.07 6.32
C THR A 102 -0.02 6.96 5.29
N LEU A 103 -0.56 5.79 5.72
CA LEU A 103 -0.91 4.70 4.80
C LEU A 103 -1.85 5.20 3.69
N ALA A 104 -2.91 5.90 4.06
CA ALA A 104 -3.88 6.43 3.10
C ALA A 104 -3.27 7.47 2.17
N GLY A 105 -2.38 8.33 2.66
CA GLY A 105 -1.63 9.27 1.84
C GLY A 105 -0.79 8.58 0.76
N ASN A 106 -0.14 7.46 1.10
CA ASN A 106 0.61 6.62 0.18
C ASN A 106 -0.28 6.06 -0.94
N LEU A 107 -1.48 5.56 -0.61
CA LEU A 107 -2.46 5.07 -1.58
C LEU A 107 -3.03 6.19 -2.45
N CYS A 108 -3.46 7.31 -1.86
CA CYS A 108 -4.03 8.44 -2.59
C CYS A 108 -3.02 9.11 -3.52
N ASN A 109 -1.74 9.13 -3.16
CA ASN A 109 -0.65 9.60 -4.00
C ASN A 109 -0.43 8.71 -5.23
N ALA A 110 -0.81 7.43 -5.17
CA ALA A 110 -0.82 6.44 -6.24
C ALA A 110 0.47 6.43 -7.08
N SER A 111 1.64 6.49 -6.40
CA SER A 111 2.93 6.30 -7.05
C SER A 111 3.11 4.83 -7.44
N PRO A 112 3.64 4.51 -8.64
CA PRO A 112 4.02 3.14 -8.97
C PRO A 112 5.02 2.52 -7.99
N ALA A 113 5.84 3.35 -7.35
CA ALA A 113 6.83 2.96 -6.35
C ALA A 113 6.35 3.22 -4.90
N ALA A 114 5.05 3.17 -4.63
CA ALA A 114 4.50 3.27 -3.29
C ALA A 114 4.71 1.95 -2.53
N ASP A 115 5.68 1.93 -1.60
CA ASP A 115 6.16 0.70 -0.93
C ASP A 115 5.05 -0.07 -0.19
N GLY A 116 4.03 0.62 0.34
CA GLY A 116 2.93 -0.04 1.04
C GLY A 116 1.93 -0.77 0.16
N VAL A 117 1.86 -0.45 -1.13
CA VAL A 117 0.83 -0.98 -2.02
C VAL A 117 0.94 -2.50 -2.21
N PRO A 118 2.11 -3.10 -2.52
CA PRO A 118 2.22 -4.56 -2.66
C PRO A 118 1.80 -5.32 -1.40
N ALA A 119 2.22 -4.85 -0.23
CA ALA A 119 1.86 -5.49 1.04
C ALA A 119 0.35 -5.43 1.31
N LEU A 120 -0.30 -4.31 1.02
CA LEU A 120 -1.74 -4.16 1.16
C LEU A 120 -2.51 -4.98 0.11
N LEU A 121 -2.00 -5.11 -1.12
CA LEU A 121 -2.58 -5.99 -2.15
C LEU A 121 -2.50 -7.46 -1.75
N ALA A 122 -1.36 -7.91 -1.19
CA ALA A 122 -1.20 -9.27 -0.70
C ALA A 122 -2.08 -9.57 0.54
N LEU A 123 -2.59 -8.54 1.20
CA LEU A 123 -3.55 -8.63 2.30
C LEU A 123 -5.02 -8.52 1.85
N ASP A 124 -5.30 -8.44 0.53
CA ASP A 124 -6.64 -8.18 -0.02
C ASP A 124 -7.31 -6.93 0.57
N ALA A 125 -6.50 -5.88 0.82
CA ALA A 125 -6.99 -4.66 1.43
C ALA A 125 -8.08 -3.98 0.59
N GLN A 126 -8.99 -3.33 1.28
CA GLN A 126 -10.06 -2.51 0.72
C GLN A 126 -9.91 -1.09 1.26
N VAL A 127 -10.44 -0.10 0.56
CA VAL A 127 -10.49 1.28 1.03
C VAL A 127 -11.93 1.71 1.25
N GLU A 128 -12.17 2.42 2.33
CA GLU A 128 -13.45 3.07 2.62
C GLU A 128 -13.35 4.54 2.21
N LEU A 129 -14.31 4.96 1.39
CA LEU A 129 -14.44 6.31 0.87
C LEU A 129 -15.78 6.88 1.36
N GLN A 130 -15.79 8.11 1.86
CA GLN A 130 -17.00 8.75 2.37
C GLN A 130 -17.22 10.09 1.72
N SER A 131 -18.49 10.35 1.34
CA SER A 131 -18.99 11.60 0.80
C SER A 131 -20.15 12.11 1.68
N ALA A 132 -20.27 13.41 1.86
CA ALA A 132 -21.40 14.00 2.55
C ALA A 132 -22.74 13.70 1.85
N ALA A 133 -22.74 13.72 0.52
CA ALA A 133 -23.96 13.54 -0.27
C ALA A 133 -24.34 12.07 -0.51
N ARG A 134 -23.36 11.15 -0.60
CA ARG A 134 -23.57 9.76 -1.03
C ARG A 134 -23.29 8.72 0.04
N GLY A 135 -22.87 9.13 1.24
CA GLY A 135 -22.49 8.23 2.31
C GLY A 135 -21.15 7.51 2.05
N ALA A 136 -20.99 6.34 2.68
CA ALA A 136 -19.79 5.53 2.59
C ALA A 136 -19.88 4.48 1.48
N ARG A 137 -18.74 4.18 0.84
CA ARG A 137 -18.55 3.02 -0.02
C ARG A 137 -17.20 2.36 0.28
N GLN A 138 -17.15 1.06 0.13
CA GLN A 138 -15.94 0.26 0.29
C GLN A 138 -15.64 -0.44 -1.03
N ILE A 139 -14.38 -0.38 -1.48
CA ILE A 139 -13.93 -0.99 -2.73
C ILE A 139 -12.57 -1.68 -2.53
N PRO A 140 -12.30 -2.77 -3.26
CA PRO A 140 -10.99 -3.42 -3.26
C PRO A 140 -9.88 -2.43 -3.65
N LEU A 141 -8.69 -2.58 -3.05
CA LEU A 141 -7.53 -1.76 -3.39
C LEU A 141 -7.14 -1.90 -4.87
N THR A 142 -7.35 -3.08 -5.47
CA THR A 142 -7.16 -3.35 -6.90
C THR A 142 -8.05 -2.47 -7.80
N GLU A 143 -9.24 -2.09 -7.31
CA GLU A 143 -10.16 -1.21 -8.02
C GLU A 143 -9.92 0.28 -7.70
N PHE A 144 -9.33 0.58 -6.56
CA PHE A 144 -9.03 1.95 -6.16
C PHE A 144 -7.89 2.56 -6.96
N LEU A 145 -6.83 1.80 -7.23
CA LEU A 145 -5.66 2.27 -7.96
C LEU A 145 -5.86 2.11 -9.47
N LYS A 146 -6.07 3.20 -10.20
CA LYS A 146 -6.38 3.20 -11.63
C LYS A 146 -5.19 3.46 -12.54
N GLY A 147 -4.05 3.86 -12.01
CA GLY A 147 -2.85 4.17 -12.79
C GLY A 147 -1.91 5.12 -12.05
N VAL A 148 -0.88 5.57 -12.74
CA VAL A 148 0.11 6.51 -12.19
C VAL A 148 -0.59 7.79 -11.72
N ARG A 149 -0.55 8.08 -10.42
CA ARG A 149 -1.20 9.24 -9.80
C ARG A 149 -2.72 9.30 -10.04
N LYS A 150 -3.36 8.15 -10.27
CA LYS A 150 -4.81 8.07 -10.52
C LYS A 150 -5.47 7.06 -9.60
N THR A 151 -6.52 7.49 -8.94
CA THR A 151 -7.35 6.66 -8.06
C THR A 151 -8.82 6.77 -8.44
N ASP A 152 -9.65 5.86 -7.92
CA ASP A 152 -11.11 5.88 -8.07
C ASP A 152 -11.81 6.82 -7.07
N ARG A 153 -11.05 7.61 -6.28
CA ARG A 153 -11.61 8.61 -5.37
C ARG A 153 -12.31 9.72 -6.15
N ARG A 154 -13.58 9.96 -5.88
CA ARG A 154 -14.32 11.08 -6.45
C ARG A 154 -13.92 12.40 -5.78
N PRO A 155 -14.12 13.57 -6.43
CA PRO A 155 -13.70 14.86 -5.89
C PRO A 155 -14.26 15.17 -4.49
N ASP A 156 -15.49 14.75 -4.21
CA ASP A 156 -16.23 14.96 -2.96
C ASP A 156 -16.08 13.82 -1.95
N GLU A 157 -15.11 12.91 -2.15
CA GLU A 157 -14.86 11.82 -1.23
C GLU A 157 -13.58 12.02 -0.42
N ILE A 158 -13.61 11.56 0.82
CA ILE A 158 -12.44 11.37 1.68
C ILE A 158 -12.21 9.86 1.84
N LEU A 159 -10.97 9.39 1.66
CA LEU A 159 -10.57 8.05 2.09
C LEU A 159 -10.45 8.07 3.61
N THR A 160 -11.34 7.34 4.30
CA THR A 160 -11.48 7.39 5.76
C THR A 160 -10.77 6.25 6.47
N SER A 161 -10.62 5.10 5.80
CA SER A 161 -9.91 3.95 6.34
C SER A 161 -9.45 2.98 5.26
N ILE A 162 -8.52 2.12 5.65
CA ILE A 162 -8.11 0.93 4.93
C ILE A 162 -8.57 -0.27 5.77
N PHE A 163 -9.31 -1.18 5.16
CA PHE A 163 -9.78 -2.40 5.79
C PHE A 163 -9.04 -3.61 5.21
N VAL A 164 -8.51 -4.44 6.07
CA VAL A 164 -7.92 -5.73 5.71
C VAL A 164 -8.82 -6.82 6.26
N PRO A 165 -9.41 -7.67 5.40
CA PRO A 165 -10.17 -8.83 5.86
C PRO A 165 -9.33 -9.68 6.81
N GLN A 166 -9.98 -10.40 7.73
CA GLN A 166 -9.28 -11.25 8.69
C GLN A 166 -8.32 -12.20 7.95
N PRO A 167 -6.98 -12.05 8.15
CA PRO A 167 -6.04 -12.97 7.54
C PRO A 167 -6.28 -14.40 8.05
N PRO A 168 -6.14 -15.42 7.21
CA PRO A 168 -6.19 -16.81 7.64
C PRO A 168 -5.21 -17.08 8.78
N GLU A 169 -5.61 -17.98 9.69
CA GLU A 169 -4.74 -18.42 10.79
C GLU A 169 -3.43 -19.02 10.27
N GLY A 170 -2.32 -18.67 10.92
CA GLY A 170 -0.99 -19.12 10.53
C GLY A 170 -0.39 -18.41 9.31
N MET A 171 -1.06 -17.38 8.77
CA MET A 171 -0.49 -16.59 7.67
C MET A 171 0.77 -15.87 8.12
N ARG A 172 1.84 -16.04 7.33
CA ARG A 172 3.11 -15.32 7.46
C ARG A 172 3.33 -14.45 6.23
N SER A 173 4.12 -13.40 6.37
CA SER A 173 4.37 -12.49 5.25
C SER A 173 5.81 -11.98 5.23
N ILE A 174 6.27 -11.59 4.04
CA ILE A 174 7.58 -11.02 3.81
C ILE A 174 7.49 -9.89 2.78
N PHE A 175 8.32 -8.87 2.94
CA PHE A 175 8.49 -7.77 1.99
C PHE A 175 9.96 -7.66 1.59
N SER A 176 10.21 -7.44 0.31
CA SER A 176 11.53 -7.22 -0.24
C SER A 176 11.55 -6.00 -1.14
N LYS A 177 12.59 -5.17 -1.00
CA LYS A 177 12.78 -3.96 -1.82
C LYS A 177 14.16 -3.97 -2.45
N LEU A 178 14.21 -3.68 -3.73
CA LEU A 178 15.44 -3.39 -4.46
C LEU A 178 15.48 -1.92 -4.84
N GLY A 179 16.52 -1.24 -4.44
CA GLY A 179 16.85 0.13 -4.81
C GLY A 179 18.34 0.25 -5.12
N SER A 180 18.78 1.40 -5.64
CA SER A 180 20.20 1.66 -5.92
C SER A 180 21.05 1.82 -4.65
N ARG A 181 20.45 1.89 -3.47
CA ARG A 181 21.08 1.98 -2.14
C ARG A 181 20.11 1.47 -1.07
N THR A 182 20.59 1.30 0.16
CA THR A 182 19.80 0.72 1.26
C THR A 182 18.69 1.66 1.76
N TYR A 183 18.91 2.98 1.82
CA TYR A 183 17.96 3.95 2.40
C TYR A 183 17.65 5.11 1.47
N LEU A 184 16.50 5.73 1.68
CA LEU A 184 16.06 6.97 1.02
C LEU A 184 16.16 6.86 -0.50
N VAL A 185 15.61 5.81 -1.05
CA VAL A 185 15.67 5.50 -2.49
C VAL A 185 14.29 5.09 -3.00
N ILE A 186 14.01 5.45 -4.25
CA ILE A 186 12.83 4.98 -4.97
C ILE A 186 13.08 3.55 -5.43
N SER A 187 12.12 2.66 -5.21
CA SER A 187 12.21 1.25 -5.53
C SER A 187 12.39 1.02 -7.05
N ILE A 188 13.37 0.19 -7.38
CA ILE A 188 13.52 -0.41 -8.72
C ILE A 188 12.49 -1.54 -8.88
N CYS A 189 12.39 -2.39 -7.85
CA CYS A 189 11.42 -3.45 -7.70
C CYS A 189 11.08 -3.63 -6.23
N MET A 190 9.87 -4.03 -5.91
CA MET A 190 9.46 -4.44 -4.58
C MET A 190 8.42 -5.55 -4.65
N THR A 191 8.51 -6.48 -3.73
CA THR A 191 7.62 -7.65 -3.67
C THR A 191 7.09 -7.82 -2.25
N ALA A 192 5.84 -8.27 -2.16
CA ALA A 192 5.23 -8.69 -0.91
C ALA A 192 4.58 -10.05 -1.11
N LEU A 193 4.85 -10.98 -0.21
CA LEU A 193 4.29 -12.31 -0.22
C LEU A 193 3.62 -12.59 1.12
N ASN A 194 2.43 -13.19 1.07
CA ASN A 194 1.74 -13.76 2.21
C ASN A 194 1.48 -15.23 1.93
N VAL A 195 1.73 -16.10 2.91
CA VAL A 195 1.58 -17.54 2.75
C VAL A 195 0.92 -18.19 3.97
N VAL A 196 0.08 -19.18 3.70
CA VAL A 196 -0.42 -20.15 4.68
C VAL A 196 0.02 -21.53 4.25
N LEU A 197 0.63 -22.29 5.16
CA LEU A 197 1.01 -23.66 4.92
C LEU A 197 0.07 -24.61 5.67
N ASP A 198 -0.14 -25.81 5.13
CA ASP A 198 -0.78 -26.90 5.84
C ASP A 198 0.20 -27.58 6.83
N LYS A 199 -0.27 -28.64 7.50
CA LYS A 199 0.54 -29.37 8.49
C LYS A 199 1.71 -30.13 7.87
N GLU A 200 1.64 -30.42 6.59
CA GLU A 200 2.65 -31.11 5.79
C GLU A 200 3.65 -30.12 5.16
N GLY A 201 3.48 -28.79 5.42
CA GLY A 201 4.32 -27.72 4.89
C GLY A 201 4.03 -27.37 3.43
N ARG A 202 2.87 -27.74 2.90
CA ARG A 202 2.42 -27.40 1.55
C ARG A 202 1.61 -26.11 1.56
N VAL A 203 1.68 -25.36 0.46
CA VAL A 203 0.95 -24.11 0.28
C VAL A 203 -0.55 -24.34 0.27
N ARG A 204 -1.26 -23.68 1.17
CA ARG A 204 -2.71 -23.63 1.26
C ARG A 204 -3.29 -22.32 0.75
N ASP A 205 -2.55 -21.23 0.93
CA ASP A 205 -2.85 -19.90 0.40
C ASP A 205 -1.50 -19.21 0.10
N LEU A 206 -1.36 -18.63 -1.08
CA LEU A 206 -0.21 -17.81 -1.45
C LEU A 206 -0.73 -16.55 -2.14
N ARG A 207 -0.21 -15.41 -1.74
CA ARG A 207 -0.54 -14.11 -2.32
C ARG A 207 0.77 -13.39 -2.62
N VAL A 208 0.96 -13.01 -3.87
CA VAL A 208 2.20 -12.40 -4.36
C VAL A 208 1.88 -11.10 -5.08
N ALA A 209 2.41 -10.00 -4.61
CA ALA A 209 2.24 -8.70 -5.23
C ALA A 209 3.59 -8.05 -5.56
N VAL A 210 3.69 -7.44 -6.74
CA VAL A 210 4.89 -6.76 -7.23
C VAL A 210 4.60 -5.30 -7.52
N GLY A 211 5.42 -4.39 -6.99
CA GLY A 211 5.36 -2.96 -7.22
C GLY A 211 6.59 -2.43 -7.96
N ALA A 212 6.52 -1.20 -8.43
CA ALA A 212 7.52 -0.51 -9.25
C ALA A 212 7.81 -1.14 -10.64
N CYS A 213 7.14 -2.26 -10.96
CA CYS A 213 7.29 -2.99 -12.22
C CYS A 213 6.03 -2.89 -13.11
N SER A 214 5.16 -1.93 -12.85
CA SER A 214 3.95 -1.62 -13.63
C SER A 214 3.42 -0.25 -13.23
N PRO A 215 2.52 0.39 -14.01
CA PRO A 215 1.86 1.64 -13.61
C PRO A 215 1.14 1.56 -12.26
N VAL A 216 0.61 0.37 -11.92
CA VAL A 216 0.04 -0.01 -10.63
C VAL A 216 0.62 -1.35 -10.22
N ALA A 217 0.90 -1.56 -8.93
CA ALA A 217 1.36 -2.85 -8.43
C ALA A 217 0.38 -3.97 -8.81
N GLN A 218 0.90 -5.15 -9.13
CA GLN A 218 0.14 -6.28 -9.66
C GLN A 218 0.21 -7.49 -8.74
N ARG A 219 -0.91 -8.21 -8.60
CA ARG A 219 -0.95 -9.58 -8.05
C ARG A 219 -0.55 -10.56 -9.15
N LEU A 220 0.15 -11.62 -8.78
CA LEU A 220 0.62 -12.66 -9.70
C LEU A 220 -0.26 -13.92 -9.61
N SER A 221 -1.51 -13.81 -10.04
CA SER A 221 -2.55 -14.81 -9.84
C SER A 221 -2.21 -16.19 -10.42
N LEU A 222 -1.45 -16.27 -11.52
CA LEU A 222 -1.01 -17.55 -12.08
C LEU A 222 -0.05 -18.27 -11.11
N LEU A 223 0.95 -17.57 -10.58
CA LEU A 223 1.87 -18.13 -9.59
C LEU A 223 1.11 -18.56 -8.32
N GLU A 224 0.18 -17.71 -7.85
CA GLU A 224 -0.62 -17.99 -6.67
C GLU A 224 -1.44 -19.29 -6.84
N ALA A 225 -2.10 -19.45 -7.97
CA ALA A 225 -2.92 -20.62 -8.26
C ALA A 225 -2.09 -21.91 -8.40
N GLU A 226 -0.98 -21.86 -9.13
CA GLU A 226 -0.13 -23.02 -9.36
C GLU A 226 0.64 -23.45 -8.11
N ALA A 227 0.88 -22.56 -7.15
CA ALA A 227 1.59 -22.87 -5.92
C ALA A 227 0.79 -23.75 -4.97
N ILE A 228 -0.55 -23.79 -5.07
CA ILE A 228 -1.41 -24.53 -4.14
C ILE A 228 -1.05 -26.01 -4.14
N GLY A 229 -0.84 -26.56 -2.94
CA GLY A 229 -0.48 -27.98 -2.72
C GLY A 229 1.01 -28.29 -2.92
N GLN A 230 1.82 -27.33 -3.40
CA GLN A 230 3.27 -27.50 -3.57
C GLN A 230 4.03 -27.17 -2.29
N ASN A 231 5.25 -27.69 -2.18
CA ASN A 231 6.21 -27.22 -1.18
C ASN A 231 6.85 -25.92 -1.66
N LEU A 232 6.98 -24.91 -0.79
CA LEU A 232 7.56 -23.61 -1.15
C LEU A 232 8.94 -23.70 -1.80
N ARG A 233 9.77 -24.67 -1.40
CA ARG A 233 11.12 -24.87 -1.95
C ARG A 233 11.13 -25.42 -3.37
N GLU A 234 10.05 -26.05 -3.78
CA GLU A 234 9.91 -26.67 -5.11
C GLU A 234 9.35 -25.71 -6.14
N ILE A 235 8.70 -24.62 -5.67
CA ILE A 235 8.11 -23.61 -6.55
C ILE A 235 9.23 -22.86 -7.27
N LYS A 236 9.16 -22.87 -8.61
CA LYS A 236 10.06 -22.11 -9.48
C LYS A 236 9.27 -20.98 -10.14
N VAL A 237 9.76 -19.76 -9.96
CA VAL A 237 9.18 -18.59 -10.60
C VAL A 237 9.62 -18.55 -12.07
N ARG A 238 8.65 -18.56 -12.99
CA ARG A 238 8.85 -18.59 -14.44
C ARG A 238 8.42 -17.25 -15.08
N ASP A 239 8.75 -17.07 -16.34
CA ASP A 239 8.43 -15.84 -17.08
C ASP A 239 6.92 -15.62 -17.27
N ASP A 240 6.15 -16.71 -17.43
CA ASP A 240 4.69 -16.64 -17.52
C ASP A 240 4.04 -16.11 -16.23
N HIS A 241 4.62 -16.41 -15.05
CA HIS A 241 4.14 -15.90 -13.78
C HIS A 241 4.25 -14.37 -13.68
N ILE A 242 5.26 -13.77 -14.27
CA ILE A 242 5.52 -12.33 -14.25
C ILE A 242 5.00 -11.59 -15.49
N SER A 243 4.36 -12.29 -16.42
CA SER A 243 3.81 -11.72 -17.66
C SER A 243 2.82 -10.56 -17.47
N PRO A 244 2.07 -10.43 -16.33
CA PRO A 244 1.25 -9.26 -16.08
C PRO A 244 2.02 -7.97 -15.83
N LEU A 245 3.33 -8.05 -15.50
CA LEU A 245 4.16 -6.89 -15.22
C LEU A 245 4.50 -6.13 -16.51
N LYS A 246 4.45 -4.79 -16.42
CA LYS A 246 4.74 -3.88 -17.53
C LYS A 246 5.67 -2.76 -17.04
N PRO A 247 6.94 -3.10 -16.75
CA PRO A 247 7.92 -2.12 -16.29
C PRO A 247 8.32 -1.15 -17.39
N ILE A 248 8.87 -0.02 -16.97
CA ILE A 248 9.45 0.99 -17.87
C ILE A 248 10.98 1.00 -17.74
N ASP A 249 11.65 1.46 -18.79
CA ASP A 249 13.04 1.90 -18.73
C ASP A 249 13.09 3.30 -18.11
N ASP A 250 13.94 3.49 -17.12
CA ASP A 250 14.21 4.81 -16.56
C ASP A 250 15.68 4.90 -16.06
N VAL A 251 16.04 6.05 -15.46
CA VAL A 251 17.38 6.29 -14.94
C VAL A 251 17.83 5.31 -13.84
N ARG A 252 16.91 4.50 -13.31
CA ARG A 252 17.18 3.55 -12.23
C ARG A 252 17.49 2.15 -12.72
N ALA A 253 16.76 1.70 -13.75
CA ALA A 253 16.93 0.36 -14.31
C ALA A 253 16.15 0.20 -15.62
N SER A 254 16.59 -0.75 -16.45
CA SER A 254 15.83 -1.20 -17.61
C SER A 254 14.61 -2.03 -17.20
N ALA A 255 13.64 -2.12 -18.11
CA ALA A 255 12.45 -2.97 -17.95
C ALA A 255 12.85 -4.45 -17.76
N GLU A 256 13.79 -4.94 -18.54
CA GLU A 256 14.32 -6.31 -18.45
C GLU A 256 14.91 -6.60 -17.06
N TYR A 257 15.78 -5.70 -16.57
CA TYR A 257 16.37 -5.85 -15.23
C TYR A 257 15.31 -5.89 -14.12
N ARG A 258 14.23 -5.09 -14.26
CA ARG A 258 13.12 -5.09 -13.28
C ARG A 258 12.36 -6.41 -13.27
N LEU A 259 12.16 -7.06 -14.43
CA LEU A 259 11.52 -8.37 -14.52
C LEU A 259 12.38 -9.45 -13.88
N GLU A 260 13.68 -9.48 -14.19
CA GLU A 260 14.61 -10.42 -13.57
C GLU A 260 14.72 -10.21 -12.05
N ALA A 261 14.78 -8.96 -11.60
CA ALA A 261 14.79 -8.63 -10.19
C ALA A 261 13.50 -9.09 -9.47
N ALA A 262 12.33 -8.95 -10.11
CA ALA A 262 11.07 -9.41 -9.55
C ALA A 262 11.07 -10.94 -9.39
N LYS A 263 11.49 -11.70 -10.40
CA LYS A 263 11.61 -13.16 -10.32
C LYS A 263 12.52 -13.59 -9.17
N GLU A 264 13.70 -13.01 -9.10
CA GLU A 264 14.69 -13.36 -8.08
C GLU A 264 14.21 -12.99 -6.66
N GLN A 265 13.59 -11.81 -6.47
CA GLN A 265 13.04 -11.43 -5.17
C GLN A 265 11.93 -12.37 -4.71
N ILE A 266 11.03 -12.76 -5.60
CA ILE A 266 9.96 -13.71 -5.29
C ILE A 266 10.56 -15.07 -4.93
N GLN A 267 11.53 -15.57 -5.73
CA GLN A 267 12.18 -16.86 -5.48
C GLN A 267 12.87 -16.90 -4.11
N ARG A 268 13.57 -15.82 -3.74
CA ARG A 268 14.20 -15.68 -2.41
C ARG A 268 13.18 -15.63 -1.29
N ALA A 269 12.10 -14.88 -1.48
CA ALA A 269 11.01 -14.76 -0.50
C ALA A 269 10.32 -16.11 -0.25
N LEU A 270 10.05 -16.90 -1.28
CA LEU A 270 9.52 -18.26 -1.16
C LEU A 270 10.47 -19.17 -0.36
N HIS A 271 11.77 -19.08 -0.63
CA HIS A 271 12.77 -19.85 0.11
C HIS A 271 12.86 -19.43 1.57
N GLU A 272 12.79 -18.13 1.86
CA GLU A 272 12.82 -17.60 3.24
C GLU A 272 11.57 -18.02 4.02
N LEU A 273 10.39 -17.92 3.43
CA LEU A 273 9.14 -18.36 4.04
C LEU A 273 9.05 -19.89 4.25
N SER A 274 9.91 -20.66 3.61
CA SER A 274 10.00 -22.13 3.76
C SER A 274 10.80 -22.58 4.99
N ARG A 275 11.43 -21.65 5.69
CA ARG A 275 12.18 -21.88 6.92
C ARG A 275 11.27 -21.76 8.13
#